data_4aa8d5c57e1f380e75c0e3484f0d2120
#
_entry.id   4aa8d5c57e1f380e75c0e3484f0d2120
#
_cell.length_a   1.000
_cell.length_b   1.000
_cell.length_c   1.000
_cell.angle_alpha   90.00
_cell.angle_beta   90.00
_cell.angle_gamma   90.00
#
_symmetry.space_group_name_H-M   'P 1'
#
loop_
_entity.id
_entity.type
_entity.pdbx_description
1 polymer ?
#
loop_
_entity_poly.entity_id
_entity_poly.type
_entity_poly.pdbx_seq_one_letter_code
_entity_poly.pdbx_strand_id
1 'polypeptide(L)'
;MPWNKGKVTGAKPPLRPKHVWSIRTKLQIEGRARDLATFNLAIDSKLRGCDVVAIKVEDVAASAYTADRTTIRQKKTGRPVRFELGEQTRQAVDDYLKVANKRPGEFLFTGRRGAERNLTTRQYARLVAEWIGSVGLDPRLFGTHSLRRTKATLIYRRTGNLRAVQLLPHQDRKHGQISRDRSRRCAGNSGTS
;
A
#
# COMPACT_ATOMS: atom_id res chain seq x y z
N MET A 1 29.65 15.69 12.63
CA MET A 1 29.27 14.28 12.43
C MET A 1 27.93 14.21 11.72
N PRO A 2 27.71 13.30 10.73
CA PRO A 2 26.41 13.22 10.07
C PRO A 2 25.33 12.80 11.08
N TRP A 3 24.19 13.51 11.07
CA TRP A 3 23.07 13.30 11.98
C TRP A 3 22.42 11.91 11.89
N ASN A 4 22.71 11.17 10.83
CA ASN A 4 22.14 9.85 10.51
C ASN A 4 23.17 8.70 10.62
N LYS A 5 24.30 8.90 11.28
CA LYS A 5 25.34 7.85 11.46
C LYS A 5 24.71 6.59 12.09
N GLY A 6 24.84 5.46 11.40
CA GLY A 6 24.28 4.16 11.83
C GLY A 6 22.77 3.96 11.58
N LYS A 7 22.07 4.93 10.97
CA LYS A 7 20.67 4.77 10.58
C LYS A 7 20.59 4.32 9.12
N VAL A 8 19.74 3.32 8.84
CA VAL A 8 19.39 2.92 7.46
C VAL A 8 18.56 4.03 6.83
N THR A 9 19.21 4.86 6.00
CA THR A 9 18.56 5.95 5.26
C THR A 9 18.20 5.48 3.85
N GLY A 10 17.11 5.99 3.32
CA GLY A 10 16.66 5.67 1.97
C GLY A 10 15.32 4.94 1.90
N ALA A 11 14.93 4.62 0.68
CA ALA A 11 13.64 3.99 0.45
C ALA A 11 13.71 2.49 0.77
N LYS A 12 12.95 2.04 1.75
CA LYS A 12 12.86 0.61 2.12
C LYS A 12 12.55 -0.26 0.90
N PRO A 13 13.27 -1.39 0.69
CA PRO A 13 13.10 -2.24 -0.48
C PRO A 13 11.73 -2.94 -0.49
N PRO A 14 11.22 -3.32 -1.67
CA PRO A 14 10.03 -4.17 -1.78
C PRO A 14 10.35 -5.61 -1.35
N LEU A 15 9.32 -6.37 -0.98
CA LEU A 15 9.43 -7.80 -0.74
C LEU A 15 9.65 -8.55 -2.06
N ARG A 16 10.46 -9.61 -2.00
CA ARG A 16 10.62 -10.56 -3.11
C ARG A 16 9.45 -11.55 -3.14
N PRO A 17 9.16 -12.21 -4.29
CA PRO A 17 8.07 -13.19 -4.39
C PRO A 17 8.11 -14.24 -3.28
N LYS A 18 9.28 -14.82 -3.02
CA LYS A 18 9.48 -15.81 -1.96
C LYS A 18 9.10 -15.30 -0.57
N HIS A 19 9.41 -14.04 -0.26
CA HIS A 19 9.06 -13.45 1.04
C HIS A 19 7.55 -13.27 1.18
N VAL A 20 6.87 -12.80 0.12
CA VAL A 20 5.42 -12.66 0.11
C VAL A 20 4.76 -14.03 0.32
N TRP A 21 5.23 -15.04 -0.39
CA TRP A 21 4.72 -16.40 -0.24
C TRP A 21 4.94 -16.94 1.17
N SER A 22 6.16 -16.85 1.71
CA SER A 22 6.48 -17.35 3.06
C SER A 22 5.63 -16.68 4.14
N ILE A 23 5.44 -15.36 4.07
CA ILE A 23 4.60 -14.64 5.05
C ILE A 23 3.13 -15.09 4.93
N ARG A 24 2.59 -15.18 3.72
CA ARG A 24 1.21 -15.66 3.49
C ARG A 24 0.98 -17.05 4.05
N THR A 25 1.84 -18.00 3.68
CA THR A 25 1.76 -19.39 4.14
C THR A 25 1.84 -19.49 5.66
N LYS A 26 2.76 -18.74 6.27
CA LYS A 26 2.89 -18.73 7.73
C LYS A 26 1.64 -18.20 8.41
N LEU A 27 1.11 -17.06 7.97
CA LEU A 27 -0.11 -16.47 8.53
C LEU A 27 -1.33 -17.39 8.35
N GLN A 28 -1.37 -18.14 7.24
CA GLN A 28 -2.43 -19.12 6.97
C GLN A 28 -2.33 -20.32 7.89
N ILE A 29 -1.13 -20.89 8.07
CA ILE A 29 -0.89 -22.02 8.98
C ILE A 29 -1.19 -21.63 10.42
N GLU A 30 -0.83 -20.41 10.83
CA GLU A 30 -1.10 -19.89 12.18
C GLU A 30 -2.56 -19.48 12.41
N GLY A 31 -3.45 -19.58 11.39
CA GLY A 31 -4.86 -19.20 11.50
C GLY A 31 -5.08 -17.68 11.73
N ARG A 32 -4.12 -16.85 11.38
CA ARG A 32 -4.15 -15.39 11.61
C ARG A 32 -4.94 -14.68 10.50
N ALA A 33 -6.23 -14.96 10.39
CA ALA A 33 -7.10 -14.48 9.32
C ALA A 33 -7.05 -12.95 9.11
N ARG A 34 -7.15 -12.16 10.20
CA ARG A 34 -7.04 -10.70 10.15
C ARG A 34 -5.72 -10.24 9.52
N ASP A 35 -4.64 -10.83 9.93
CA ASP A 35 -3.30 -10.41 9.54
C ASP A 35 -3.01 -10.83 8.09
N LEU A 36 -3.50 -11.99 7.67
CA LEU A 36 -3.43 -12.46 6.29
C LEU A 36 -4.23 -11.53 5.36
N ALA A 37 -5.47 -11.19 5.73
CA ALA A 37 -6.29 -10.22 4.99
C ALA A 37 -5.61 -8.85 4.90
N THR A 38 -5.07 -8.34 6.02
CA THR A 38 -4.37 -7.04 6.07
C THR A 38 -3.13 -7.04 5.18
N PHE A 39 -2.32 -8.10 5.25
CA PHE A 39 -1.09 -8.25 4.46
C PHE A 39 -1.37 -8.29 2.96
N ASN A 40 -2.32 -9.13 2.55
CA ASN A 40 -2.71 -9.27 1.15
C ASN A 40 -3.28 -7.97 0.59
N LEU A 41 -4.23 -7.36 1.30
CA LEU A 41 -4.85 -6.10 0.90
C LEU A 41 -3.82 -4.97 0.80
N ALA A 42 -2.89 -4.87 1.73
CA ALA A 42 -1.85 -3.83 1.69
C ALA A 42 -0.93 -3.95 0.46
N ILE A 43 -0.63 -5.16 0.01
CA ILE A 43 0.15 -5.40 -1.21
C ILE A 43 -0.68 -5.04 -2.44
N ASP A 44 -1.90 -5.54 -2.54
CA ASP A 44 -2.74 -5.37 -3.73
C ASP A 44 -3.18 -3.94 -3.94
N SER A 45 -3.62 -3.26 -2.88
CA SER A 45 -4.11 -1.89 -2.95
C SER A 45 -3.01 -0.86 -3.16
N LYS A 46 -1.77 -1.15 -2.77
CA LYS A 46 -0.64 -0.18 -2.77
C LYS A 46 -0.94 1.08 -1.94
N LEU A 47 -1.86 1.04 -1.02
CA LEU A 47 -2.27 2.16 -0.20
C LEU A 47 -1.19 2.56 0.82
N ARG A 48 -1.29 3.78 1.32
CA ARG A 48 -0.51 4.19 2.49
C ARG A 48 -1.02 3.50 3.74
N GLY A 49 -0.15 3.30 4.72
CA GLY A 49 -0.56 2.65 5.98
C GLY A 49 -1.74 3.33 6.67
N CYS A 50 -1.85 4.66 6.59
CA CYS A 50 -3.00 5.40 7.12
C CYS A 50 -4.30 5.12 6.38
N ASP A 51 -4.22 4.82 5.09
CA ASP A 51 -5.38 4.47 4.28
C ASP A 51 -5.78 3.01 4.49
N VAL A 52 -4.80 2.08 4.56
CA VAL A 52 -5.05 0.66 4.86
C VAL A 52 -5.81 0.47 6.17
N VAL A 53 -5.40 1.16 7.24
CA VAL A 53 -6.04 1.02 8.55
C VAL A 53 -7.39 1.73 8.65
N ALA A 54 -7.69 2.63 7.72
CA ALA A 54 -8.93 3.39 7.70
C ALA A 54 -10.02 2.79 6.80
N ILE A 55 -9.72 1.68 6.11
CA ILE A 55 -10.70 0.99 5.24
C ILE A 55 -11.86 0.48 6.09
N LYS A 56 -13.07 0.70 5.59
CA LYS A 56 -14.28 0.15 6.14
C LYS A 56 -14.73 -1.09 5.38
N VAL A 57 -15.60 -1.87 5.98
CA VAL A 57 -16.14 -3.09 5.35
C VAL A 57 -16.83 -2.76 4.04
N GLU A 58 -17.68 -1.73 4.04
CA GLU A 58 -18.39 -1.29 2.83
C GLU A 58 -17.48 -0.84 1.69
N ASP A 59 -16.27 -0.38 1.98
CA ASP A 59 -15.32 0.03 0.94
C ASP A 59 -14.86 -1.14 0.07
N VAL A 60 -14.85 -2.36 0.60
CA VAL A 60 -14.30 -3.55 -0.09
C VAL A 60 -15.34 -4.66 -0.29
N ALA A 61 -16.38 -4.71 0.53
CA ALA A 61 -17.39 -5.77 0.55
C ALA A 61 -18.80 -5.20 0.72
N ALA A 62 -19.21 -4.31 -0.18
CA ALA A 62 -20.54 -3.69 -0.16
C ALA A 62 -21.69 -4.69 -0.37
N SER A 63 -21.45 -5.82 -1.03
CA SER A 63 -22.45 -6.83 -1.42
C SER A 63 -22.24 -8.18 -0.73
N ALA A 64 -21.85 -8.18 0.55
CA ALA A 64 -21.53 -9.37 1.34
C ALA A 64 -20.25 -10.13 0.94
N TYR A 65 -19.71 -9.91 -0.26
CA TYR A 65 -18.47 -10.47 -0.76
C TYR A 65 -17.51 -9.38 -1.18
N THR A 66 -16.22 -9.67 -1.08
CA THR A 66 -15.17 -8.74 -1.46
C THR A 66 -15.16 -8.53 -2.98
N ALA A 67 -15.31 -7.28 -3.41
CA ALA A 67 -15.25 -6.89 -4.81
C ALA A 67 -13.85 -7.07 -5.41
N ASP A 68 -13.78 -7.38 -6.72
CA ASP A 68 -12.53 -7.45 -7.47
C ASP A 68 -11.87 -6.06 -7.65
N ARG A 69 -12.70 -5.02 -7.71
CA ARG A 69 -12.29 -3.62 -7.86
C ARG A 69 -12.95 -2.74 -6.82
N THR A 70 -12.16 -1.88 -6.23
CA THR A 70 -12.68 -0.94 -5.24
C THR A 70 -12.04 0.44 -5.37
N THR A 71 -12.75 1.45 -4.87
CA THR A 71 -12.30 2.84 -4.90
C THR A 71 -12.46 3.44 -3.51
N ILE A 72 -11.35 3.94 -2.95
CA ILE A 72 -11.38 4.64 -1.66
C ILE A 72 -10.87 6.06 -1.80
N ARG A 73 -11.30 6.95 -0.90
CA ARG A 73 -10.72 8.29 -0.76
C ARG A 73 -9.53 8.25 0.18
N GLN A 74 -8.38 8.73 -0.30
CA GLN A 74 -7.18 8.80 0.52
C GLN A 74 -7.31 9.83 1.63
N LYS A 75 -6.98 9.44 2.86
CA LYS A 75 -7.07 10.31 4.03
C LYS A 75 -6.18 11.57 3.93
N LYS A 76 -5.00 11.43 3.31
CA LYS A 76 -4.05 12.56 3.21
C LYS A 76 -4.35 13.53 2.07
N THR A 77 -4.90 13.08 0.96
CA THR A 77 -5.05 13.89 -0.26
C THR A 77 -6.50 14.13 -0.65
N GLY A 78 -7.46 13.42 -0.04
CA GLY A 78 -8.87 13.45 -0.42
C GLY A 78 -9.17 12.83 -1.80
N ARG A 79 -8.14 12.41 -2.55
CA ARG A 79 -8.30 11.91 -3.91
C ARG A 79 -8.78 10.47 -3.91
N PRO A 80 -9.68 10.10 -4.85
CA PRO A 80 -10.09 8.73 -5.03
C PRO A 80 -8.92 7.91 -5.61
N VAL A 81 -8.72 6.71 -5.08
CA VAL A 81 -7.77 5.72 -5.60
C VAL A 81 -8.51 4.44 -5.85
N ARG A 82 -8.48 3.99 -7.10
CA ARG A 82 -9.03 2.72 -7.54
C ARG A 82 -7.93 1.66 -7.52
N PHE A 83 -8.24 0.45 -7.06
CA PHE A 83 -7.32 -0.69 -7.07
C PHE A 83 -8.08 -2.01 -7.27
N GLU A 84 -7.34 -3.03 -7.67
CA GLU A 84 -7.86 -4.38 -7.90
C GLU A 84 -7.34 -5.32 -6.82
N LEU A 85 -8.21 -6.15 -6.31
CA LEU A 85 -7.94 -7.21 -5.35
C LEU A 85 -7.84 -8.55 -6.07
N GLY A 86 -6.70 -9.22 -5.93
CA GLY A 86 -6.53 -10.56 -6.47
C GLY A 86 -7.38 -11.58 -5.73
N GLU A 87 -7.62 -12.73 -6.36
CA GLU A 87 -8.45 -13.82 -5.80
C GLU A 87 -8.04 -14.21 -4.38
N GLN A 88 -6.74 -14.45 -4.15
CA GLN A 88 -6.23 -14.78 -2.82
C GLN A 88 -6.49 -13.70 -1.77
N THR A 89 -6.53 -12.43 -2.18
CA THR A 89 -6.81 -11.32 -1.27
C THR A 89 -8.29 -11.28 -0.94
N ARG A 90 -9.16 -11.45 -1.94
CA ARG A 90 -10.62 -11.51 -1.76
C ARG A 90 -11.00 -12.64 -0.81
N GLN A 91 -10.50 -13.84 -1.07
CA GLN A 91 -10.75 -15.00 -0.20
C GLN A 91 -10.30 -14.73 1.24
N ALA A 92 -9.09 -14.20 1.45
CA ALA A 92 -8.60 -13.90 2.78
C ALA A 92 -9.41 -12.82 3.51
N VAL A 93 -9.94 -11.83 2.78
CA VAL A 93 -10.83 -10.81 3.34
C VAL A 93 -12.19 -11.41 3.69
N ASP A 94 -12.78 -12.21 2.81
CA ASP A 94 -14.08 -12.87 3.04
C ASP A 94 -14.01 -13.84 4.23
N ASP A 95 -12.94 -14.62 4.34
CA ASP A 95 -12.72 -15.52 5.47
C ASP A 95 -12.57 -14.73 6.78
N TYR A 96 -11.84 -13.62 6.75
CA TYR A 96 -11.72 -12.74 7.91
C TYR A 96 -13.06 -12.11 8.30
N LEU A 97 -13.85 -11.62 7.34
CA LEU A 97 -15.16 -11.03 7.60
C LEU A 97 -16.10 -12.04 8.30
N LYS A 98 -16.09 -13.30 7.86
CA LYS A 98 -16.88 -14.38 8.47
C LYS A 98 -16.44 -14.67 9.91
N VAL A 99 -15.13 -14.90 10.11
CA VAL A 99 -14.56 -15.25 11.42
C VAL A 99 -14.74 -14.10 12.42
N ALA A 100 -14.58 -12.86 11.99
CA ALA A 100 -14.70 -11.69 12.86
C ALA A 100 -16.13 -11.14 12.96
N ASN A 101 -17.10 -11.75 12.27
CA ASN A 101 -18.51 -11.32 12.18
C ASN A 101 -18.65 -9.81 11.91
N LYS A 102 -17.89 -9.31 10.94
CA LYS A 102 -17.83 -7.90 10.57
C LYS A 102 -19.07 -7.45 9.81
N ARG A 103 -19.51 -6.23 10.10
CA ARG A 103 -20.70 -5.62 9.48
C ARG A 103 -20.35 -4.37 8.67
N PRO A 104 -21.17 -3.99 7.68
CA PRO A 104 -21.07 -2.69 7.02
C PRO A 104 -21.08 -1.54 8.03
N GLY A 105 -20.30 -0.49 7.79
CA GLY A 105 -20.13 0.64 8.71
C GLY A 105 -18.93 0.48 9.64
N GLU A 106 -18.49 -0.73 9.93
CA GLU A 106 -17.33 -0.98 10.78
C GLU A 106 -16.02 -0.80 10.01
N PHE A 107 -14.95 -0.52 10.77
CA PHE A 107 -13.60 -0.61 10.21
C PHE A 107 -13.25 -2.06 9.88
N LEU A 108 -12.69 -2.29 8.69
CA LEU A 108 -12.27 -3.62 8.25
C LEU A 108 -11.25 -4.21 9.23
N PHE A 109 -10.23 -3.44 9.60
CA PHE A 109 -9.19 -3.89 10.53
C PHE A 109 -9.27 -3.13 11.85
N THR A 110 -9.62 -3.83 12.91
CA THR A 110 -9.75 -3.26 14.25
C THR A 110 -8.58 -3.65 15.14
N GLY A 111 -8.25 -2.78 16.09
CA GLY A 111 -7.25 -3.00 17.10
C GLY A 111 -7.82 -3.66 18.37
N ARG A 112 -6.99 -3.77 19.42
CA ARG A 112 -7.39 -4.33 20.72
C ARG A 112 -8.39 -3.47 21.50
N ARG A 113 -8.64 -2.23 21.07
CA ARG A 113 -9.46 -1.23 21.78
C ARG A 113 -10.96 -1.27 21.43
N GLY A 114 -11.42 -2.37 20.83
CA GLY A 114 -12.83 -2.56 20.49
C GLY A 114 -13.14 -2.41 18.98
N ALA A 115 -14.33 -2.85 18.60
CA ALA A 115 -14.79 -2.97 17.21
C ALA A 115 -14.95 -1.59 16.51
N GLU A 116 -15.24 -0.55 17.28
CA GLU A 116 -15.47 0.81 16.76
C GLU A 116 -14.20 1.59 16.41
N ARG A 117 -13.02 1.07 16.78
CA ARG A 117 -11.75 1.75 16.55
C ARG A 117 -10.89 0.97 15.56
N ASN A 118 -10.48 1.65 14.51
CA ASN A 118 -9.55 1.10 13.54
C ASN A 118 -8.19 0.76 14.17
N LEU A 119 -7.50 -0.15 13.52
CA LEU A 119 -6.09 -0.41 13.77
C LEU A 119 -5.30 0.90 13.59
N THR A 120 -4.44 1.26 14.55
CA THR A 120 -3.60 2.45 14.40
C THR A 120 -2.45 2.19 13.43
N THR A 121 -1.95 3.23 12.77
CA THR A 121 -0.78 3.12 11.88
C THR A 121 0.45 2.55 12.61
N ARG A 122 0.60 2.86 13.90
CA ARG A 122 1.68 2.34 14.75
C ARG A 122 1.52 0.85 15.03
N GLN A 123 0.29 0.39 15.31
CA GLN A 123 0.01 -1.04 15.48
C GLN A 123 0.23 -1.79 14.16
N TYR A 124 -0.25 -1.26 13.05
CA TYR A 124 0.00 -1.83 11.72
C TYR A 124 1.49 -1.93 11.40
N ALA A 125 2.29 -0.90 11.70
CA ALA A 125 3.74 -0.95 11.51
C ALA A 125 4.40 -2.05 12.35
N ARG A 126 3.92 -2.28 13.59
CA ARG A 126 4.41 -3.38 14.46
C ARG A 126 4.05 -4.75 13.88
N LEU A 127 2.82 -4.93 13.39
CA LEU A 127 2.42 -6.17 12.72
C LEU A 127 3.29 -6.45 11.49
N VAL A 128 3.55 -5.44 10.67
CA VAL A 128 4.45 -5.58 9.51
C VAL A 128 5.86 -5.99 9.96
N ALA A 129 6.41 -5.39 11.01
CA ALA A 129 7.72 -5.76 11.54
C ALA A 129 7.74 -7.21 12.07
N GLU A 130 6.67 -7.64 12.75
CA GLU A 130 6.50 -9.01 13.22
C GLU A 130 6.46 -10.01 12.06
N TRP A 131 5.64 -9.75 11.01
CA TRP A 131 5.57 -10.63 9.84
C TRP A 131 6.91 -10.74 9.12
N ILE A 132 7.64 -9.63 8.99
CA ILE A 132 8.98 -9.60 8.40
C ILE A 132 9.96 -10.44 9.21
N GLY A 133 10.00 -10.23 10.52
CA GLY A 133 10.87 -10.98 11.44
C GLY A 133 10.55 -12.47 11.47
N SER A 134 9.28 -12.83 11.35
CA SER A 134 8.82 -14.21 11.40
C SER A 134 9.31 -15.10 10.26
N VAL A 135 9.77 -14.50 9.16
CA VAL A 135 10.36 -15.20 8.00
C VAL A 135 11.88 -14.97 7.87
N GLY A 136 12.52 -14.54 8.97
CA GLY A 136 13.98 -14.37 9.03
C GLY A 136 14.53 -13.13 8.34
N LEU A 137 13.68 -12.14 8.06
CA LEU A 137 14.11 -10.86 7.49
C LEU A 137 14.34 -9.82 8.59
N ASP A 138 15.29 -8.90 8.38
CA ASP A 138 15.50 -7.79 9.32
C ASP A 138 14.36 -6.75 9.23
N PRO A 139 13.55 -6.56 10.29
CA PRO A 139 12.45 -5.60 10.27
C PRO A 139 12.90 -4.13 10.12
N ARG A 140 14.18 -3.83 10.36
CA ARG A 140 14.73 -2.47 10.18
C ARG A 140 14.83 -2.11 8.70
N LEU A 141 15.07 -3.09 7.83
CA LEU A 141 15.21 -2.90 6.39
C LEU A 141 13.86 -2.80 5.67
N PHE A 142 12.80 -3.34 6.25
CA PHE A 142 11.47 -3.39 5.63
C PHE A 142 10.43 -2.64 6.47
N GLY A 143 9.24 -2.45 5.93
CA GLY A 143 8.13 -1.79 6.62
C GLY A 143 6.91 -1.62 5.74
N THR A 144 5.93 -0.83 6.18
CA THR A 144 4.68 -0.57 5.46
C THR A 144 4.90 -0.04 4.04
N HIS A 145 5.95 0.75 3.82
CA HIS A 145 6.33 1.21 2.48
C HIS A 145 6.87 0.09 1.57
N SER A 146 7.45 -0.96 2.15
CA SER A 146 7.88 -2.14 1.39
C SER A 146 6.69 -2.87 0.81
N LEU A 147 5.63 -3.11 1.59
CA LEU A 147 4.39 -3.73 1.12
C LEU A 147 3.78 -2.95 -0.04
N ARG A 148 3.68 -1.63 0.11
CA ARG A 148 3.15 -0.75 -0.92
C ARG A 148 3.88 -0.85 -2.26
N ARG A 149 5.20 -1.06 -2.25
CA ARG A 149 6.03 -1.18 -3.45
C ARG A 149 6.01 -2.57 -4.05
N THR A 150 5.66 -3.57 -3.27
CA THR A 150 5.79 -4.98 -3.63
C THR A 150 5.01 -5.32 -4.90
N LYS A 151 3.72 -4.98 -5.01
CA LYS A 151 2.91 -5.32 -6.20
C LYS A 151 3.50 -4.77 -7.48
N ALA A 152 3.92 -3.50 -7.48
CA ALA A 152 4.55 -2.87 -8.64
C ALA A 152 5.82 -3.59 -9.07
N THR A 153 6.66 -3.98 -8.11
CA THR A 153 7.90 -4.72 -8.38
C THR A 153 7.63 -6.14 -8.87
N LEU A 154 6.62 -6.82 -8.31
CA LEU A 154 6.24 -8.16 -8.76
C LEU A 154 5.75 -8.15 -10.21
N ILE A 155 4.91 -7.19 -10.58
CA ILE A 155 4.41 -7.04 -11.95
C ILE A 155 5.56 -6.72 -12.90
N TYR A 156 6.44 -5.77 -12.54
CA TYR A 156 7.59 -5.43 -13.37
C TYR A 156 8.50 -6.63 -13.61
N ARG A 157 8.81 -7.39 -12.55
CA ARG A 157 9.65 -8.60 -12.67
C ARG A 157 9.04 -9.68 -13.54
N ARG A 158 7.71 -9.79 -13.54
CA ARG A 158 6.99 -10.79 -14.35
C ARG A 158 6.87 -10.39 -15.82
N THR A 159 6.68 -9.09 -16.09
CA THR A 159 6.34 -8.61 -17.44
C THR A 159 7.48 -7.89 -18.14
N GLY A 160 8.51 -7.39 -17.40
CA GLY A 160 9.51 -6.48 -17.93
C GLY A 160 8.95 -5.13 -18.37
N ASN A 161 7.65 -4.89 -18.22
CA ASN A 161 6.92 -3.79 -18.84
C ASN A 161 6.62 -2.67 -17.82
N LEU A 162 7.30 -1.54 -17.96
CA LEU A 162 7.05 -0.34 -17.14
C LEU A 162 5.65 0.25 -17.36
N ARG A 163 5.07 0.11 -18.56
CA ARG A 163 3.70 0.55 -18.82
C ARG A 163 2.69 -0.21 -17.97
N ALA A 164 2.84 -1.54 -17.84
CA ALA A 164 1.98 -2.34 -16.97
C ALA A 164 2.06 -1.87 -15.51
N VAL A 165 3.24 -1.43 -15.05
CA VAL A 165 3.42 -0.84 -13.72
C VAL A 165 2.80 0.57 -13.61
N GLN A 166 2.84 1.36 -14.68
CA GLN A 166 2.26 2.71 -14.73
C GLN A 166 0.73 2.68 -14.72
N LEU A 167 0.11 1.66 -15.32
CA LEU A 167 -1.33 1.46 -15.33
C LEU A 167 -1.88 1.07 -13.95
N LEU A 168 -1.01 0.62 -13.04
CA LEU A 168 -1.41 0.46 -11.64
C LEU A 168 -1.78 1.82 -11.06
N PRO A 169 -2.83 1.91 -10.25
CA PRO A 169 -3.27 3.15 -9.62
C PRO A 169 -2.10 3.89 -9.00
N HIS A 170 -1.74 5.03 -9.60
CA HIS A 170 -0.58 5.79 -9.21
C HIS A 170 -1.00 6.86 -8.20
N GLN A 171 -0.39 6.82 -7.03
CA GLN A 171 -0.50 7.92 -6.08
C GLN A 171 0.62 8.91 -6.38
N ASP A 172 0.21 10.04 -6.93
CA ASP A 172 0.96 11.28 -7.18
C ASP A 172 2.46 11.26 -6.87
N ARG A 173 3.27 11.23 -7.92
CA ARG A 173 4.48 12.05 -7.93
C ARG A 173 4.00 13.50 -8.06
N LYS A 174 4.37 14.36 -7.16
CA LYS A 174 4.40 15.80 -7.41
C LYS A 174 5.23 15.97 -8.68
N HIS A 175 4.60 16.21 -9.81
CA HIS A 175 5.27 16.78 -10.96
C HIS A 175 5.63 18.20 -10.53
N GLY A 176 6.89 18.39 -10.16
CA GLY A 176 7.48 19.70 -10.22
C GLY A 176 7.23 20.21 -11.63
N GLN A 177 6.40 21.23 -11.75
CA GLN A 177 6.35 22.07 -12.94
C GLN A 177 7.76 22.57 -13.18
N ILE A 178 8.45 21.93 -14.13
CA ILE A 178 9.57 22.57 -14.80
C ILE A 178 8.90 23.56 -15.75
N SER A 179 8.75 24.78 -15.26
CA SER A 179 8.41 25.93 -16.10
C SER A 179 9.47 26.02 -17.19
N ARG A 180 9.09 25.61 -18.38
CA ARG A 180 9.79 25.98 -19.62
C ARG A 180 9.49 27.44 -19.88
N ASP A 181 10.16 28.34 -19.15
CA ASP A 181 10.28 29.74 -19.51
C ASP A 181 11.70 29.99 -19.97
N ARG A 182 12.00 29.53 -21.19
CA ARG A 182 13.21 29.87 -21.96
C ARG A 182 12.83 30.02 -23.41
N SER A 183 12.10 31.09 -23.71
CA SER A 183 12.11 31.63 -25.09
C SER A 183 11.34 32.95 -25.14
N ARG A 184 11.91 34.02 -24.61
CA ARG A 184 11.63 35.39 -25.02
C ARG A 184 12.74 36.31 -24.52
N ARG A 185 13.91 36.18 -25.11
CA ARG A 185 14.88 37.29 -25.17
C ARG A 185 15.79 37.02 -26.36
N CYS A 186 15.36 37.44 -27.49
CA CYS A 186 16.16 37.84 -28.68
C CYS A 186 15.18 38.23 -29.75
N ALA A 187 14.81 39.49 -29.80
CA ALA A 187 14.42 40.17 -31.03
C ALA A 187 14.17 41.64 -30.71
N GLY A 188 14.97 42.50 -31.29
CA GLY A 188 14.56 43.89 -31.54
C GLY A 188 15.43 44.95 -30.91
N ASN A 189 16.64 45.09 -31.40
CA ASN A 189 17.21 46.41 -31.52
C ASN A 189 17.92 46.52 -32.88
N SER A 190 17.23 47.04 -33.81
CA SER A 190 17.80 47.55 -35.04
C SER A 190 16.98 48.73 -35.49
N GLY A 191 17.60 49.88 -35.50
CA GLY A 191 17.41 50.74 -36.62
C GLY A 191 16.92 52.15 -36.37
N THR A 192 17.83 52.99 -36.42
CA THR A 192 17.92 54.13 -37.39
C THR A 192 17.07 55.36 -37.14
N SER A 193 17.82 56.34 -37.08
CA SER A 193 17.83 57.73 -37.55
C SER A 193 17.46 58.72 -36.51
#